data_de7273e09cfa8241264c3075f6f98189
#
_entry.id   de7273e09cfa8241264c3075f6f98189
#
_cell.length_a   1.000
_cell.length_b   1.000
_cell.length_c   1.000
_cell.angle_alpha   90.00
_cell.angle_beta   90.00
_cell.angle_gamma   90.00
#
_symmetry.space_group_name_H-M   'P 1'
#
loop_
_entity.id
_entity.type
_entity.pdbx_description
1 polymer ?
#
loop_
_entity_poly.entity_id
_entity_poly.type
_entity_poly.pdbx_seq_one_letter_code
_entity_poly.pdbx_strand_id
1 'polypeptide(L)'
;MRGYFGIGVERLSKPMNVGNLFRSAQAFGAGFLFTVQGSYSKSKAYSDTSQSTHQLPFFEYDTVVEMKLPDHCQLIGIELIDGAVELPTFKHPVQAAYVLGPEKGDLSAEMLDRCDHVIKIPTSFCINVATAGAIVMYDR
;
A
#
# COMPACT_ATOMS: atom_id res chain seq x y z
N MET A 1 7.98 3.79 16.36
CA MET A 1 8.98 4.27 15.37
C MET A 1 8.71 5.73 15.04
N ARG A 2 9.74 6.50 14.96
CA ARG A 2 9.63 7.89 14.48
C ARG A 2 9.62 7.92 12.96
N GLY A 3 9.11 8.99 12.38
CA GLY A 3 8.98 9.17 10.96
C GLY A 3 7.53 9.10 10.51
N TYR A 4 7.34 8.74 9.24
CA TYR A 4 6.00 8.62 8.67
C TYR A 4 5.94 7.47 7.67
N PHE A 5 4.73 7.06 7.36
CA PHE A 5 4.52 6.17 6.22
C PHE A 5 3.23 6.55 5.48
N GLY A 6 3.24 6.29 4.19
CA GLY A 6 2.04 6.27 3.36
C GLY A 6 1.75 4.86 2.90
N ILE A 7 0.55 4.62 2.41
CA ILE A 7 0.17 3.34 1.82
C ILE A 7 -0.77 3.56 0.65
N GLY A 8 -0.62 2.74 -0.36
CA GLY A 8 -1.44 2.82 -1.55
C GLY A 8 -1.57 1.51 -2.28
N VAL A 9 -2.32 1.55 -3.37
CA VAL A 9 -2.57 0.38 -4.22
C VAL A 9 -2.38 0.76 -5.67
N GLU A 10 -1.87 -0.20 -6.43
CA GLU A 10 -1.77 -0.12 -7.88
C GLU A 10 -2.88 -0.93 -8.51
N ARG A 11 -3.61 -0.33 -9.47
CA ARG A 11 -4.66 -1.00 -10.25
C ARG A 11 -5.73 -1.66 -9.37
N LEU A 12 -6.30 -0.89 -8.45
CA LEU A 12 -7.33 -1.41 -7.56
C LEU A 12 -8.53 -1.97 -8.35
N SER A 13 -9.06 -3.09 -7.89
CA SER A 13 -10.19 -3.75 -8.53
C SER A 13 -11.45 -3.79 -7.65
N LYS A 14 -11.29 -3.83 -6.34
CA LYS A 14 -12.41 -3.92 -5.39
C LYS A 14 -12.36 -2.80 -4.36
N PRO A 15 -13.23 -1.77 -4.49
CA PRO A 15 -13.25 -0.65 -3.55
C PRO A 15 -13.44 -1.05 -2.08
N MET A 16 -14.20 -2.11 -1.80
CA MET A 16 -14.42 -2.59 -0.43
C MET A 16 -13.12 -2.98 0.28
N ASN A 17 -12.25 -3.69 -0.42
CA ASN A 17 -10.97 -4.11 0.17
C ASN A 17 -10.00 -2.96 0.33
N VAL A 18 -10.00 -2.03 -0.62
CA VAL A 18 -9.21 -0.82 -0.52
C VAL A 18 -9.74 0.06 0.62
N GLY A 19 -11.05 0.11 0.80
CA GLY A 19 -11.66 0.81 1.94
C GLY A 19 -11.20 0.24 3.28
N ASN A 20 -11.16 -1.09 3.40
CA ASN A 20 -10.62 -1.75 4.61
C ASN A 20 -9.16 -1.40 4.83
N LEU A 21 -8.35 -1.43 3.77
CA LEU A 21 -6.95 -1.06 3.85
C LEU A 21 -6.78 0.38 4.34
N PHE A 22 -7.51 1.32 3.76
CA PHE A 22 -7.40 2.74 4.10
C PHE A 22 -7.88 3.02 5.52
N ARG A 23 -8.94 2.34 5.96
CA ARG A 23 -9.39 2.45 7.34
C ARG A 23 -8.31 1.97 8.32
N SER A 24 -7.70 0.82 8.04
CA SER A 24 -6.60 0.31 8.86
C SER A 24 -5.40 1.26 8.84
N ALA A 25 -5.10 1.84 7.68
CA ALA A 25 -4.00 2.79 7.55
C ALA A 25 -4.21 4.02 8.43
N GLN A 26 -5.42 4.55 8.46
CA GLN A 26 -5.74 5.65 9.36
C GLN A 26 -5.57 5.25 10.82
N ALA A 27 -6.04 4.07 11.20
CA ALA A 27 -5.90 3.55 12.56
C ALA A 27 -4.44 3.38 12.99
N PHE A 28 -3.58 2.96 12.05
CA PHE A 28 -2.15 2.78 12.31
C PHE A 28 -1.33 4.07 12.19
N GLY A 29 -1.97 5.20 11.83
CA GLY A 29 -1.29 6.49 11.79
C GLY A 29 -0.59 6.82 10.47
N ALA A 30 -1.07 6.31 9.35
CA ALA A 30 -0.54 6.68 8.04
C ALA A 30 -0.60 8.20 7.83
N GLY A 31 0.43 8.74 7.18
CA GLY A 31 0.50 10.16 6.85
C GLY A 31 -0.19 10.52 5.55
N PHE A 32 -0.34 9.57 4.62
CA PHE A 32 -1.03 9.78 3.35
C PHE A 32 -1.44 8.46 2.73
N LEU A 33 -2.40 8.56 1.79
CA LEU A 33 -2.94 7.44 1.03
C LEU A 33 -2.79 7.76 -0.47
N PHE A 34 -2.66 6.73 -1.29
CA PHE A 34 -2.59 6.94 -2.74
C PHE A 34 -3.09 5.75 -3.54
N THR A 35 -3.48 6.02 -4.78
CA THR A 35 -3.77 5.00 -5.78
C THR A 35 -2.99 5.30 -7.05
N VAL A 36 -2.62 4.24 -7.77
CA VAL A 36 -1.94 4.33 -9.05
C VAL A 36 -2.68 3.47 -10.06
N GLN A 37 -3.04 4.06 -11.22
CA GLN A 37 -3.79 3.38 -12.27
C GLN A 37 -5.12 2.79 -11.79
N GLY A 38 -5.91 3.58 -11.11
CA GLY A 38 -7.23 3.18 -10.65
C GLY A 38 -7.89 4.28 -9.87
N SER A 39 -9.20 4.36 -9.97
CA SER A 39 -9.97 5.33 -9.20
C SER A 39 -10.67 4.67 -8.02
N TYR A 40 -10.56 5.30 -6.88
CA TYR A 40 -11.20 4.83 -5.65
C TYR A 40 -12.59 5.44 -5.53
N SER A 41 -13.62 4.61 -5.64
CA SER A 41 -15.00 5.06 -5.43
C SER A 41 -15.36 5.02 -3.95
N LYS A 42 -15.41 6.19 -3.33
CA LYS A 42 -15.77 6.33 -1.90
C LYS A 42 -17.16 5.80 -1.61
N SER A 43 -18.09 5.97 -2.54
CA SER A 43 -19.47 5.50 -2.38
C SER A 43 -19.59 3.98 -2.41
N LYS A 44 -18.63 3.28 -3.00
CA LYS A 44 -18.59 1.81 -3.06
C LYS A 44 -17.70 1.20 -1.98
N ALA A 45 -16.98 2.00 -1.24
CA ALA A 45 -16.06 1.53 -0.19
C ALA A 45 -16.72 1.59 1.18
N TYR A 46 -17.81 0.84 1.35
CA TYR A 46 -18.59 0.83 2.60
C TYR A 46 -17.76 0.44 3.83
N SER A 47 -16.68 -0.29 3.64
CA SER A 47 -15.80 -0.72 4.72
C SER A 47 -14.96 0.41 5.31
N ASP A 48 -14.80 1.52 4.59
CA ASP A 48 -14.11 2.70 5.09
C ASP A 48 -15.06 3.61 5.86
N THR A 49 -15.52 3.14 7.02
CA THR A 49 -16.48 3.87 7.85
C THR A 49 -15.91 5.16 8.44
N SER A 50 -14.59 5.28 8.50
CA SER A 50 -13.91 6.50 8.97
C SER A 50 -13.71 7.54 7.87
N GLN A 51 -14.02 7.21 6.62
CA GLN A 51 -13.82 8.09 5.47
C GLN A 51 -12.37 8.61 5.41
N SER A 52 -11.42 7.69 5.41
CA SER A 52 -9.99 8.00 5.55
C SER A 52 -9.47 8.96 4.48
N THR A 53 -9.99 8.88 3.24
CA THR A 53 -9.60 9.78 2.15
C THR A 53 -10.07 11.24 2.35
N HIS A 54 -10.96 11.50 3.29
CA HIS A 54 -11.37 12.84 3.69
C HIS A 54 -10.54 13.38 4.86
N GLN A 55 -9.89 12.50 5.61
CA GLN A 55 -9.16 12.87 6.83
C GLN A 55 -7.63 12.84 6.64
N LEU A 56 -7.15 12.08 5.66
CA LEU A 56 -5.74 11.99 5.31
C LEU A 56 -5.51 12.54 3.92
N PRO A 57 -4.34 13.14 3.65
CA PRO A 57 -3.95 13.47 2.27
C PRO A 57 -4.09 12.23 1.38
N PHE A 58 -4.82 12.39 0.27
CA PHE A 58 -5.11 11.32 -0.65
C PHE A 58 -4.75 11.75 -2.08
N PHE A 59 -3.90 10.97 -2.73
CA PHE A 59 -3.40 11.26 -4.07
C PHE A 59 -3.78 10.16 -5.03
N GLU A 60 -4.27 10.54 -6.21
CA GLU A 60 -4.59 9.61 -7.28
C GLU A 60 -3.66 9.89 -8.46
N TYR A 61 -2.92 8.89 -8.90
CA TYR A 61 -1.99 9.00 -10.02
C TYR A 61 -2.45 8.08 -11.15
N ASP A 62 -2.41 8.59 -12.37
CA ASP A 62 -2.84 7.82 -13.55
C ASP A 62 -1.79 6.79 -13.97
N THR A 63 -0.53 7.05 -13.71
CA THR A 63 0.58 6.16 -14.09
C THR A 63 1.62 6.08 -12.98
N VAL A 64 2.45 5.03 -13.06
CA VAL A 64 3.59 4.88 -12.14
C VAL A 64 4.58 6.05 -12.30
N VAL A 65 4.80 6.50 -13.52
CA VAL A 65 5.72 7.63 -13.79
C VAL A 65 5.27 8.92 -13.13
N GLU A 66 3.96 9.15 -13.05
CA GLU A 66 3.39 10.35 -12.44
C GLU A 66 3.38 10.32 -10.92
N MET A 67 3.59 9.15 -10.33
CA MET A 67 3.59 9.01 -8.87
C MET A 67 4.73 9.83 -8.26
N LYS A 68 4.37 10.72 -7.35
CA LYS A 68 5.32 11.56 -6.62
C LYS A 68 5.26 11.25 -5.14
N LEU A 69 6.39 10.85 -4.59
CA LEU A 69 6.54 10.63 -3.16
C LEU A 69 7.32 11.77 -2.54
N PRO A 70 7.19 12.00 -1.22
CA PRO A 70 8.04 12.97 -0.53
C PRO A 70 9.53 12.67 -0.75
N ASP A 71 10.34 13.71 -0.70
CA ASP A 71 11.79 13.55 -0.83
C ASP A 71 12.33 12.58 0.24
N HIS A 72 13.24 11.72 -0.16
CA HIS A 72 13.85 10.70 0.70
C HIS A 72 12.89 9.61 1.20
N CYS A 73 11.66 9.59 0.71
CA CYS A 73 10.71 8.52 1.01
C CYS A 73 11.06 7.28 0.20
N GLN A 74 11.23 6.16 0.87
CA GLN A 74 11.51 4.88 0.19
C GLN A 74 10.21 4.18 -0.18
N LEU A 75 10.13 3.68 -1.41
CA LEU A 75 8.99 2.94 -1.91
C LEU A 75 9.20 1.44 -1.67
N ILE A 76 8.23 0.82 -1.00
CA ILE A 76 8.29 -0.59 -0.63
C ILE A 76 7.10 -1.31 -1.25
N GLY A 77 7.36 -2.20 -2.20
CA GLY A 77 6.34 -3.07 -2.76
C GLY A 77 6.05 -4.24 -1.84
N ILE A 78 4.78 -4.59 -1.71
CA ILE A 78 4.34 -5.77 -0.98
C ILE A 78 3.85 -6.78 -2.00
N GLU A 79 4.62 -7.87 -2.20
CA GLU A 79 4.33 -8.85 -3.23
C GLU A 79 4.93 -10.22 -2.87
N LEU A 80 4.13 -11.27 -3.05
CA LEU A 80 4.59 -12.64 -2.80
C LEU A 80 5.34 -13.16 -4.03
N ILE A 81 6.60 -12.77 -4.18
CA ILE A 81 7.46 -13.19 -5.27
C ILE A 81 8.80 -13.70 -4.74
N ASP A 82 9.46 -14.52 -5.56
CA ASP A 82 10.80 -14.98 -5.25
C ASP A 82 11.77 -13.80 -5.18
N GLY A 83 12.69 -13.84 -4.24
CA GLY A 83 13.67 -12.77 -4.06
C GLY A 83 13.18 -11.60 -3.21
N ALA A 84 11.89 -11.50 -2.90
CA ALA A 84 11.40 -10.49 -1.95
C ALA A 84 11.93 -10.78 -0.55
N VAL A 85 12.19 -9.71 0.20
CA VAL A 85 12.64 -9.83 1.60
C VAL A 85 11.46 -10.27 2.47
N GLU A 86 11.64 -11.26 3.30
CA GLU A 86 10.60 -11.70 4.21
C GLU A 86 10.36 -10.66 5.31
N LEU A 87 9.10 -10.32 5.54
CA LEU A 87 8.70 -9.28 6.49
C LEU A 87 9.36 -9.40 7.87
N PRO A 88 9.46 -10.61 8.48
CA PRO A 88 10.06 -10.72 9.82
C PRO A 88 11.51 -10.25 9.90
N THR A 89 12.22 -10.23 8.78
CA THR A 89 13.63 -9.80 8.72
C THR A 89 13.81 -8.40 8.17
N PHE A 90 12.73 -7.76 7.75
CA PHE A 90 12.81 -6.46 7.09
C PHE A 90 12.93 -5.32 8.11
N LYS A 91 13.87 -4.42 7.87
CA LYS A 91 14.00 -3.18 8.64
C LYS A 91 13.25 -2.07 7.93
N HIS A 92 12.18 -1.60 8.53
CA HIS A 92 11.36 -0.55 7.95
C HIS A 92 12.10 0.78 7.90
N PRO A 93 12.12 1.46 6.75
CA PRO A 93 12.65 2.83 6.67
C PRO A 93 11.83 3.79 7.52
N VAL A 94 12.49 4.82 8.02
CA VAL A 94 11.83 5.87 8.80
C VAL A 94 10.80 6.63 7.96
N GLN A 95 11.12 6.84 6.68
CA GLN A 95 10.24 7.50 5.70
C GLN A 95 9.89 6.49 4.61
N ALA A 96 8.67 6.02 4.59
CA ALA A 96 8.27 4.91 3.73
C ALA A 96 6.91 5.12 3.08
N ALA A 97 6.77 4.57 1.88
CA ALA A 97 5.48 4.39 1.21
C ALA A 97 5.36 2.93 0.81
N TYR A 98 4.28 2.30 1.24
CA TYR A 98 4.00 0.90 0.91
C TYR A 98 2.99 0.85 -0.23
N VAL A 99 3.21 -0.02 -1.21
CA VAL A 99 2.29 -0.20 -2.31
C VAL A 99 1.94 -1.68 -2.48
N LEU A 100 0.63 -1.95 -2.59
CA LEU A 100 0.10 -3.28 -2.84
C LEU A 100 -0.50 -3.34 -4.24
N GLY A 101 -0.48 -4.53 -4.84
CA GLY A 101 -1.11 -4.77 -6.12
C GLY A 101 -2.62 -5.02 -6.01
N PRO A 102 -3.29 -5.26 -7.14
CA PRO A 102 -4.70 -5.61 -7.15
C PRO A 102 -4.90 -7.01 -6.55
N GLU A 103 -6.13 -7.32 -6.14
CA GLU A 103 -6.44 -8.63 -5.58
C GLU A 103 -6.22 -9.77 -6.56
N LYS A 104 -6.52 -9.53 -7.83
CA LYS A 104 -6.24 -10.47 -8.91
C LYS A 104 -5.13 -9.89 -9.76
N GLY A 105 -3.94 -10.43 -9.61
CA GLY A 105 -2.76 -9.97 -10.31
C GLY A 105 -1.69 -9.48 -9.37
N ASP A 106 -0.63 -8.99 -9.95
CA ASP A 106 0.58 -8.59 -9.24
C ASP A 106 0.86 -7.12 -9.43
N LEU A 107 1.81 -6.59 -8.66
CA LEU A 107 2.38 -5.29 -8.98
C LEU A 107 2.98 -5.33 -10.38
N SER A 108 2.79 -4.25 -11.15
CA SER A 108 3.37 -4.16 -12.48
C SER A 108 4.89 -4.21 -12.43
N ALA A 109 5.51 -4.66 -13.52
CA ALA A 109 6.97 -4.65 -13.65
C ALA A 109 7.52 -3.23 -13.47
N GLU A 110 6.81 -2.23 -13.98
CA GLU A 110 7.18 -0.82 -13.85
C GLU A 110 7.16 -0.37 -12.39
N MET A 111 6.15 -0.77 -11.62
CA MET A 111 6.08 -0.46 -10.19
C MET A 111 7.20 -1.16 -9.42
N LEU A 112 7.41 -2.45 -9.67
CA LEU A 112 8.48 -3.22 -9.02
C LEU A 112 9.85 -2.61 -9.30
N ASP A 113 10.07 -2.13 -10.52
CA ASP A 113 11.33 -1.51 -10.92
C ASP A 113 11.58 -0.19 -10.17
N ARG A 114 10.51 0.52 -9.85
CA ARG A 114 10.59 1.77 -9.09
C ARG A 114 10.76 1.54 -7.58
N CYS A 115 10.41 0.38 -7.05
CA CYS A 115 10.51 0.09 -5.63
C CYS A 115 11.97 0.07 -5.17
N ASP A 116 12.23 0.68 -4.02
CA ASP A 116 13.52 0.57 -3.34
C ASP A 116 13.68 -0.80 -2.68
N HIS A 117 12.56 -1.36 -2.22
CA HIS A 117 12.50 -2.69 -1.61
C HIS A 117 11.23 -3.40 -2.02
N VAL A 118 11.28 -4.72 -2.10
CA VAL A 118 10.09 -5.56 -2.22
C VAL A 118 10.10 -6.54 -1.06
N ILE A 119 8.99 -6.57 -0.33
CA ILE A 119 8.83 -7.43 0.84
C ILE A 119 7.68 -8.40 0.64
N LYS A 120 7.71 -9.52 1.34
CA LYS A 120 6.62 -10.50 1.34
C LYS A 120 6.29 -10.96 2.74
N ILE A 121 5.03 -11.26 2.93
CA ILE A 121 4.57 -12.01 4.10
C ILE A 121 4.73 -13.48 3.72
N PRO A 122 5.53 -14.28 4.45
CA PRO A 122 5.75 -15.68 4.09
C PRO A 122 4.46 -16.48 4.26
N THR A 123 3.77 -16.73 3.16
CA THR A 123 2.52 -17.50 3.10
C THR A 123 2.59 -18.47 1.93
N SER A 124 1.72 -19.48 1.96
CA SER A 124 1.65 -20.48 0.88
C SER A 124 1.02 -19.93 -0.40
N PHE A 125 0.19 -18.90 -0.27
CA PHE A 125 -0.46 -18.21 -1.40
C PHE A 125 -0.84 -16.79 -0.99
N CYS A 126 -1.23 -15.97 -1.94
CA CYS A 126 -1.57 -14.57 -1.68
C CYS A 126 -2.76 -14.44 -0.73
N ILE A 127 -2.65 -13.52 0.21
CA ILE A 127 -3.72 -13.17 1.13
C ILE A 127 -4.40 -11.89 0.68
N ASN A 128 -5.55 -11.58 1.28
CA ASN A 128 -6.30 -10.37 0.98
C ASN A 128 -5.43 -9.10 1.14
N VAL A 129 -5.58 -8.16 0.23
CA VAL A 129 -4.80 -6.91 0.19
C VAL A 129 -4.90 -6.13 1.50
N ALA A 130 -6.11 -5.97 2.04
CA ALA A 130 -6.29 -5.24 3.30
C ALA A 130 -5.63 -5.96 4.46
N THR A 131 -5.70 -7.30 4.49
CA THR A 131 -5.05 -8.12 5.50
C THR A 131 -3.53 -8.00 5.40
N ALA A 132 -2.99 -8.12 4.20
CA ALA A 132 -1.55 -7.97 3.97
C ALA A 132 -1.05 -6.60 4.44
N GLY A 133 -1.76 -5.55 4.06
CA GLY A 133 -1.41 -4.18 4.47
C GLY A 133 -1.45 -4.00 5.98
N ALA A 134 -2.48 -4.54 6.65
CA ALA A 134 -2.59 -4.45 8.10
C ALA A 134 -1.42 -5.16 8.81
N ILE A 135 -1.03 -6.33 8.32
CA ILE A 135 0.11 -7.08 8.89
C ILE A 135 1.40 -6.27 8.74
N VAL A 136 1.65 -5.70 7.57
CA VAL A 136 2.85 -4.89 7.33
C VAL A 136 2.86 -3.66 8.21
N MET A 137 1.73 -2.95 8.31
CA MET A 137 1.63 -1.76 9.15
C MET A 137 1.82 -2.08 10.64
N TYR A 138 1.30 -3.21 11.10
CA TYR A 138 1.50 -3.66 12.48
C TYR A 138 2.96 -4.00 12.75
N ASP A 139 3.63 -4.67 11.81
CA ASP A 139 5.04 -5.04 11.94
C ASP A 139 5.95 -3.81 12.01
N ARG A 140 5.57 -2.76 11.27
CA ARG A 140 6.28 -1.48 11.31
C ARG A 140 6.21 -0.89 12.72
#